data_026df8dc5730f5ae7c7a0ac880354b78
#
_entry.id   026df8dc5730f5ae7c7a0ac880354b78
#
_cell.length_a   1.000
_cell.length_b   1.000
_cell.length_c   1.000
_cell.angle_alpha   90.00
_cell.angle_beta   90.00
_cell.angle_gamma   90.00
#
_symmetry.space_group_name_H-M   'P 1'
#
loop_
_entity.id
_entity.type
_entity.pdbx_description
1 polymer ?
#
loop_
_entity_poly.entity_id
_entity_poly.type
_entity_poly.pdbx_seq_one_letter_code
_entity_poly.pdbx_strand_id
1 'polypeptide(L)'
;MLLPQWSLGWHQCKWCLRTQEEYAAVVENYRANGIPLDAQWADIDYMDKYRDFTIDPINFKNITSYVDYLYHNISVKFVPIIDAGISMRPGGNYSAYDKGIAKNVFLKMNG
;
A
#
# COMPACT_ATOMS: atom_id res chain seq x y z
N MET A 1 21.31 -3.99 -16.23
CA MET A 1 20.54 -4.70 -15.17
C MET A 1 19.23 -5.18 -15.80
N LEU A 2 18.89 -6.47 -15.68
CA LEU A 2 17.60 -6.98 -16.18
C LEU A 2 16.53 -6.70 -15.14
N LEU A 3 15.32 -6.35 -15.61
CA LEU A 3 14.15 -6.21 -14.74
C LEU A 3 13.75 -7.58 -14.16
N PRO A 4 13.25 -7.64 -12.93
CA PRO A 4 12.73 -8.89 -12.38
C PRO A 4 11.50 -9.35 -13.16
N GLN A 5 11.39 -10.65 -13.38
CA GLN A 5 10.35 -11.25 -14.24
C GLN A 5 8.93 -10.85 -13.80
N TRP A 6 8.65 -10.80 -12.49
CA TRP A 6 7.33 -10.43 -11.97
C TRP A 6 6.89 -9.01 -12.38
N SER A 7 7.84 -8.08 -12.61
CA SER A 7 7.51 -6.70 -13.02
C SER A 7 7.00 -6.60 -14.46
N LEU A 8 7.17 -7.66 -15.25
CA LEU A 8 6.68 -7.77 -16.63
C LEU A 8 5.41 -8.62 -16.72
N GLY A 9 4.91 -9.12 -15.60
CA GLY A 9 3.74 -9.96 -15.52
C GLY A 9 2.43 -9.18 -15.39
N TRP A 10 1.40 -9.85 -14.86
CA TRP A 10 0.08 -9.25 -14.68
C TRP A 10 -0.04 -8.59 -13.30
N HIS A 11 -0.43 -7.33 -13.29
CA HIS A 11 -0.60 -6.52 -12.07
C HIS A 11 -2.06 -6.13 -11.90
N GLN A 12 -2.60 -6.35 -10.72
CA GLN A 12 -3.93 -5.90 -10.32
C GLN A 12 -3.81 -4.60 -9.53
N CYS A 13 -4.43 -3.54 -10.01
CA CYS A 13 -4.58 -2.27 -9.32
C CYS A 13 -6.05 -1.85 -9.31
N LYS A 14 -6.53 -1.44 -8.15
CA LYS A 14 -7.88 -0.88 -8.01
C LYS A 14 -7.95 0.01 -6.77
N TRP A 15 -8.38 1.25 -6.95
CA TRP A 15 -8.80 2.10 -5.85
C TRP A 15 -10.13 1.61 -5.24
N CYS A 16 -10.42 1.97 -4.01
CA CYS A 16 -11.61 1.58 -3.24
C CYS A 16 -11.66 0.10 -2.81
N LEU A 17 -10.52 -0.57 -2.69
CA LEU A 17 -10.42 -1.77 -1.87
C LEU A 17 -10.08 -1.33 -0.45
N ARG A 18 -11.07 -1.31 0.43
CA ARG A 18 -11.00 -0.62 1.72
C ARG A 18 -10.63 -1.52 2.89
N THR A 19 -10.58 -2.82 2.66
CA THR A 19 -10.24 -3.80 3.70
C THR A 19 -9.28 -4.84 3.16
N GLN A 20 -8.52 -5.45 4.07
CA GLN A 20 -7.63 -6.55 3.73
C GLN A 20 -8.37 -7.74 3.14
N GLU A 21 -9.61 -7.99 3.59
CA GLU A 21 -10.46 -9.06 3.10
C GLU A 21 -10.85 -8.84 1.62
N GLU A 22 -11.10 -7.59 1.23
CA GLU A 22 -11.37 -7.26 -0.18
C GLU A 22 -10.13 -7.50 -1.06
N TYR A 23 -8.94 -7.16 -0.59
CA TYR A 23 -7.68 -7.49 -1.27
C TYR A 23 -7.52 -9.01 -1.43
N ALA A 24 -7.73 -9.76 -0.36
CA ALA A 24 -7.66 -11.22 -0.39
C ALA A 24 -8.67 -11.82 -1.37
N ALA A 25 -9.92 -11.34 -1.37
CA ALA A 25 -10.96 -11.81 -2.28
C ALA A 25 -10.59 -11.60 -3.75
N VAL A 26 -9.95 -10.48 -4.10
CA VAL A 26 -9.47 -10.23 -5.45
C VAL A 26 -8.44 -11.29 -5.87
N VAL A 27 -7.43 -11.53 -5.04
CA VAL A 27 -6.38 -12.53 -5.32
C VAL A 27 -6.97 -13.94 -5.47
N GLU A 28 -7.87 -14.33 -4.56
CA GLU A 28 -8.51 -15.64 -4.63
C GLU A 28 -9.39 -15.80 -5.88
N ASN A 29 -10.04 -14.72 -6.35
CA ASN A 29 -10.78 -14.74 -7.60
C ASN A 29 -9.86 -14.98 -8.81
N TYR A 30 -8.68 -14.36 -8.87
CA TYR A 30 -7.68 -14.65 -9.90
C TYR A 30 -7.28 -16.13 -9.89
N ARG A 31 -7.00 -16.66 -8.70
CA ARG A 31 -6.61 -18.08 -8.52
C ARG A 31 -7.72 -19.05 -8.91
N ALA A 32 -8.93 -18.79 -8.45
CA ALA A 32 -10.10 -19.65 -8.73
C ALA A 32 -10.44 -19.73 -10.21
N ASN A 33 -10.12 -18.70 -10.97
CA ASN A 33 -10.33 -18.64 -12.42
C ASN A 33 -9.10 -19.03 -13.25
N GLY A 34 -8.02 -19.46 -12.60
CA GLY A 34 -6.78 -19.84 -13.29
C GLY A 34 -6.09 -18.69 -14.02
N ILE A 35 -6.32 -17.45 -13.61
CA ILE A 35 -5.71 -16.27 -14.20
C ILE A 35 -4.43 -15.94 -13.42
N PRO A 36 -3.26 -15.89 -14.09
CA PRO A 36 -2.00 -15.56 -13.42
C PRO A 36 -2.05 -14.14 -12.84
N LEU A 37 -1.45 -13.96 -11.65
CA LEU A 37 -1.29 -12.68 -11.01
C LEU A 37 0.13 -12.58 -10.43
N ASP A 38 0.90 -11.60 -10.84
CA ASP A 38 2.28 -11.40 -10.39
C ASP A 38 2.38 -10.34 -9.29
N ALA A 39 1.54 -9.32 -9.35
CA ALA A 39 1.53 -8.26 -8.35
C ALA A 39 0.12 -7.75 -8.03
N GLN A 40 -0.13 -7.52 -6.76
CA GLN A 40 -1.29 -6.80 -6.24
C GLN A 40 -0.83 -5.44 -5.71
N TRP A 41 -1.38 -4.39 -6.28
CA TRP A 41 -1.13 -3.03 -5.84
C TRP A 41 -2.12 -2.64 -4.75
N ALA A 42 -1.65 -1.89 -3.79
CA ALA A 42 -2.49 -1.26 -2.77
C ALA A 42 -2.51 0.25 -3.01
N ASP A 43 -3.70 0.76 -3.29
CA ASP A 43 -3.97 2.18 -3.40
C ASP A 43 -4.06 2.81 -1.99
N ILE A 44 -4.28 4.10 -1.90
CA ILE A 44 -4.25 4.90 -0.66
C ILE A 44 -5.17 4.37 0.46
N ASP A 45 -6.10 3.47 0.15
CA ASP A 45 -7.06 2.90 1.11
C ASP A 45 -6.41 2.08 2.24
N TYR A 46 -5.17 1.58 2.06
CA TYR A 46 -4.46 0.87 3.14
C TYR A 46 -3.94 1.79 4.23
N MET A 47 -3.84 3.09 3.95
CA MET A 47 -3.30 4.09 4.86
C MET A 47 -4.31 4.50 5.94
N ASP A 48 -3.87 4.80 7.14
CA ASP A 48 -4.70 5.44 8.16
C ASP A 48 -5.07 6.87 7.71
N LYS A 49 -6.33 7.08 7.38
CA LYS A 49 -6.86 8.38 6.91
C LYS A 49 -6.11 8.94 5.69
N TYR A 50 -5.71 8.06 4.78
CA TYR A 50 -4.96 8.43 3.56
C TYR A 50 -3.65 9.19 3.84
N ARG A 51 -2.97 8.87 4.93
CA ARG A 51 -1.69 9.48 5.31
C ARG A 51 -0.54 8.56 4.95
N ASP A 52 0.40 9.05 4.17
CA ASP A 52 1.59 8.29 3.79
C ASP A 52 2.37 7.78 5.01
N PHE A 53 3.02 6.64 4.85
CA PHE A 53 3.80 5.96 5.89
C PHE A 53 2.96 5.55 7.10
N THR A 54 1.65 5.32 6.90
CA THR A 54 0.76 4.75 7.91
C THR A 54 0.03 3.52 7.36
N ILE A 55 -0.51 2.72 8.27
CA ILE A 55 -1.38 1.57 7.94
C ILE A 55 -2.65 1.74 8.78
N ASP A 56 -3.81 1.54 8.16
CA ASP A 56 -5.09 1.54 8.88
C ASP A 56 -5.10 0.38 9.89
N PRO A 57 -5.14 0.68 11.21
CA PRO A 57 -5.01 -0.34 12.24
C PRO A 57 -6.29 -1.19 12.42
N ILE A 58 -7.38 -0.82 11.77
CA ILE A 58 -8.67 -1.53 11.85
C ILE A 58 -8.83 -2.45 10.64
N ASN A 59 -8.81 -1.87 9.46
CA ASN A 59 -9.11 -2.56 8.22
C ASN A 59 -7.91 -3.34 7.65
N PHE A 60 -6.69 -2.99 8.06
CA PHE A 60 -5.44 -3.62 7.59
C PHE A 60 -4.56 -4.12 8.76
N LYS A 61 -5.17 -4.47 9.89
CA LYS A 61 -4.46 -4.90 11.11
C LYS A 61 -3.53 -6.10 10.94
N ASN A 62 -3.82 -6.98 9.99
CA ASN A 62 -3.06 -8.20 9.73
C ASN A 62 -2.26 -8.11 8.40
N ILE A 63 -2.02 -6.91 7.89
CA ILE A 63 -1.40 -6.70 6.58
C ILE A 63 -0.04 -7.42 6.45
N THR A 64 0.76 -7.46 7.50
CA THR A 64 2.06 -8.16 7.49
C THR A 64 1.89 -9.65 7.18
N SER A 65 1.01 -10.33 7.90
CA SER A 65 0.73 -11.75 7.66
C SER A 65 0.14 -12.01 6.27
N TYR A 66 -0.67 -11.08 5.78
CA TYR A 66 -1.22 -11.16 4.43
C TYR A 66 -0.13 -11.00 3.36
N VAL A 67 0.77 -10.04 3.50
CA VAL A 67 1.91 -9.85 2.60
C VAL A 67 2.84 -11.07 2.63
N ASP A 68 3.10 -11.62 3.81
CA ASP A 68 3.89 -12.86 3.95
C ASP A 68 3.23 -14.03 3.21
N TYR A 69 1.91 -14.18 3.33
CA TYR A 69 1.16 -15.19 2.59
C TYR A 69 1.29 -14.99 1.08
N LEU A 70 1.07 -13.77 0.57
CA LEU A 70 1.22 -13.47 -0.86
C LEU A 70 2.60 -13.85 -1.36
N TYR A 71 3.63 -13.47 -0.63
CA TYR A 71 5.01 -13.66 -1.05
C TYR A 71 5.47 -15.11 -0.99
N HIS A 72 5.22 -15.79 0.13
CA HIS A 72 5.77 -17.12 0.40
C HIS A 72 4.89 -18.28 -0.08
N ASN A 73 3.58 -18.10 -0.12
CA ASN A 73 2.65 -19.18 -0.46
C ASN A 73 2.20 -19.15 -1.91
N ILE A 74 2.07 -17.97 -2.51
CA ILE A 74 1.51 -17.85 -3.87
C ILE A 74 2.35 -17.00 -4.82
N SER A 75 3.52 -16.53 -4.39
CA SER A 75 4.49 -15.77 -5.19
C SER A 75 3.97 -14.47 -5.81
N VAL A 76 2.95 -13.87 -5.22
CA VAL A 76 2.40 -12.57 -5.61
C VAL A 76 3.12 -11.45 -4.86
N LYS A 77 3.53 -10.39 -5.57
CA LYS A 77 4.16 -9.22 -4.96
C LYS A 77 3.11 -8.23 -4.49
N PHE A 78 3.27 -7.68 -3.29
CA PHE A 78 2.45 -6.60 -2.79
C PHE A 78 3.15 -5.26 -3.01
N VAL A 79 2.50 -4.34 -3.72
CA VAL A 79 3.08 -3.05 -4.14
C VAL A 79 2.19 -1.91 -3.63
N PRO A 80 2.47 -1.37 -2.44
CA PRO A 80 1.72 -0.23 -1.92
C PRO A 80 2.15 1.06 -2.62
N ILE A 81 1.19 1.96 -2.87
CA ILE A 81 1.48 3.31 -3.31
C ILE A 81 2.10 4.13 -2.17
N ILE A 82 3.02 5.00 -2.52
CA ILE A 82 3.53 6.06 -1.63
C ILE A 82 3.45 7.36 -2.41
N ASP A 83 2.64 8.29 -1.91
CA ASP A 83 2.47 9.60 -2.53
C ASP A 83 3.63 10.56 -2.18
N ALA A 84 3.80 11.59 -2.98
CA ALA A 84 4.84 12.59 -2.76
C ALA A 84 4.49 13.60 -1.65
N GLY A 85 3.23 13.65 -1.22
CA GLY A 85 2.73 14.64 -0.28
C GLY A 85 2.59 14.12 1.15
N ILE A 86 2.95 14.94 2.13
CA ILE A 86 2.70 14.67 3.54
C ILE A 86 1.51 15.51 4.01
N SER A 87 0.48 14.88 4.58
CA SER A 87 -0.70 15.58 5.07
C SER A 87 -0.36 16.59 6.16
N MET A 88 -0.77 17.84 5.98
CA MET A 88 -0.63 18.90 6.97
C MET A 88 -1.74 18.90 8.03
N ARG A 89 -2.75 18.04 7.90
CA ARG A 89 -3.86 17.92 8.86
C ARG A 89 -3.79 16.55 9.53
N PRO A 90 -2.84 16.35 10.44
CA PRO A 90 -2.53 15.01 10.95
C PRO A 90 -3.63 14.39 11.81
N GLY A 91 -4.57 15.15 12.35
CA GLY A 91 -5.65 14.58 13.15
C GLY A 91 -5.17 13.56 14.19
N GLY A 92 -4.16 13.93 15.00
CA GLY A 92 -3.47 13.04 15.95
C GLY A 92 -1.99 12.85 15.58
N ASN A 93 -1.30 11.97 16.29
CA ASN A 93 0.12 11.70 16.07
C ASN A 93 0.40 11.23 14.64
N TYR A 94 1.18 12.01 13.91
CA TYR A 94 1.61 11.67 12.56
C TYR A 94 3.12 11.85 12.41
N SER A 95 3.84 10.78 12.67
CA SER A 95 5.31 10.79 12.78
C SER A 95 6.02 11.36 11.54
N ALA A 96 5.50 11.12 10.32
CA ALA A 96 6.11 11.66 9.11
C ALA A 96 6.04 13.19 9.08
N TYR A 97 4.89 13.77 9.43
CA TYR A 97 4.70 15.23 9.52
C TYR A 97 5.55 15.82 10.65
N ASP A 98 5.44 15.26 11.86
CA ASP A 98 6.12 15.78 13.05
C ASP A 98 7.65 15.79 12.87
N LYS A 99 8.20 14.70 12.33
CA LYS A 99 9.64 14.61 12.00
C LYS A 99 10.04 15.55 10.87
N GLY A 100 9.17 15.75 9.89
CA GLY A 100 9.39 16.68 8.79
C GLY A 100 9.48 18.13 9.25
N ILE A 101 8.58 18.55 10.15
CA ILE A 101 8.62 19.86 10.80
C ILE A 101 9.91 20.01 11.61
N ALA A 102 10.21 19.05 12.49
CA ALA A 102 11.39 19.09 13.34
C ALA A 102 12.70 19.20 12.55
N LYS A 103 12.77 18.56 11.39
CA LYS A 103 13.94 18.58 10.49
C LYS A 103 13.90 19.72 9.47
N ASN A 104 12.84 20.52 9.43
CA ASN A 104 12.65 21.63 8.49
C ASN A 104 12.86 21.22 7.01
N VAL A 105 12.30 20.07 6.60
CA VAL A 105 12.49 19.50 5.26
C VAL A 105 11.34 19.81 4.29
N PHE A 106 10.25 20.41 4.76
CA PHE A 106 9.14 20.77 3.88
C PHE A 106 9.42 22.04 3.08
N LEU A 107 8.96 22.03 1.84
CA LEU A 107 8.93 23.25 1.02
C LEU A 107 8.00 24.26 1.67
N LYS A 108 8.46 25.51 1.77
CA LYS A 108 7.67 26.63 2.28
C LYS A 108 7.29 27.55 1.13
N MET A 109 6.04 27.97 1.10
CA MET A 109 5.68 29.11 0.28
C MET A 109 6.25 30.37 0.94
N ASN A 110 7.08 31.11 0.21
CA ASN A 110 7.48 32.43 0.64
C ASN A 110 6.25 33.32 0.57
N GLY A 111 5.72 33.75 1.72
CA GLY A 111 4.68 34.74 1.83
C GLY A 111 5.25 36.15 1.69
#